data_c7613549b0002b0345b60202fb769639
#
_entry.id   c7613549b0002b0345b60202fb769639
#
_cell.length_a   1.000
_cell.length_b   1.000
_cell.length_c   1.000
_cell.angle_alpha   90.00
_cell.angle_beta   90.00
_cell.angle_gamma   90.00
#
_symmetry.space_group_name_H-M   'P 1'
#
loop_
_entity.id
_entity.type
_entity.pdbx_description
1 polymer ?
#
loop_
_entity_poly.entity_id
_entity_poly.type
_entity_poly.pdbx_seq_one_letter_code
_entity_poly.pdbx_strand_id
1 'polypeptide(L)'
;MEEGYNINAIEIELNELFKTIPSGSLPILHETLERSIKKLHEPMQLAIIGKISSSKSTLVNAILGKDGVMATGQMEVTYNVGWLKYGAPESDIIIHHKDGSPDSYRKPEEFLRWTIESDGRKELLNNVSYIETFDDAEILREINIIDTPGLDAVRGQDSQNTLDFLKHVRPDAVIMLFTNSVAENTLKVVQDFNRGGNFNPLNAIGVLSKIDILSM
;
A
#
# COMPACT_ATOMS: atom_id res chain seq x y z
N MET A 1 -11.32 -28.10 10.56
CA MET A 1 -10.53 -28.42 9.37
C MET A 1 -10.89 -27.36 8.36
N GLU A 2 -10.06 -26.35 8.22
CA GLU A 2 -10.22 -25.36 7.15
C GLU A 2 -9.87 -26.07 5.85
N GLU A 3 -10.82 -26.20 4.94
CA GLU A 3 -10.55 -26.52 3.55
C GLU A 3 -9.81 -25.31 2.97
N GLY A 4 -8.49 -25.38 3.01
CA GLY A 4 -7.66 -24.37 2.36
C GLY A 4 -8.02 -24.36 0.86
N TYR A 5 -8.37 -23.21 0.33
CA TYR A 5 -8.61 -23.04 -1.10
C TYR A 5 -7.40 -23.56 -1.87
N ASN A 6 -7.63 -24.53 -2.73
CA ASN A 6 -6.58 -25.06 -3.56
C ASN A 6 -6.32 -24.10 -4.73
N ILE A 7 -5.28 -23.26 -4.59
CA ILE A 7 -4.89 -22.27 -5.59
C ILE A 7 -4.74 -22.90 -6.97
N ASN A 8 -4.16 -24.12 -7.05
CA ASN A 8 -4.01 -24.83 -8.33
C ASN A 8 -5.36 -25.19 -8.97
N ALA A 9 -6.37 -25.56 -8.17
CA ALA A 9 -7.70 -25.82 -8.69
C ALA A 9 -8.36 -24.54 -9.24
N ILE A 10 -8.24 -23.43 -8.53
CA ILE A 10 -8.73 -22.12 -8.97
C ILE A 10 -8.02 -21.69 -10.26
N GLU A 11 -6.72 -21.86 -10.34
CA GLU A 11 -5.94 -21.54 -11.53
C GLU A 11 -6.38 -22.36 -12.75
N ILE A 12 -6.61 -23.66 -12.57
CA ILE A 12 -7.12 -24.53 -13.64
C ILE A 12 -8.47 -24.04 -14.15
N GLU A 13 -9.41 -23.75 -13.23
CA GLU A 13 -10.75 -23.26 -13.61
C GLU A 13 -10.68 -21.91 -14.34
N LEU A 14 -9.86 -20.98 -13.88
CA LEU A 14 -9.67 -19.67 -14.54
C LEU A 14 -9.04 -19.82 -15.92
N ASN A 15 -8.06 -20.70 -16.08
CA ASN A 15 -7.43 -20.98 -17.37
C ASN A 15 -8.41 -21.66 -18.35
N GLU A 16 -9.26 -22.55 -17.87
CA GLU A 16 -10.32 -23.15 -18.70
C GLU A 16 -11.33 -22.11 -19.15
N LEU A 17 -11.79 -21.24 -18.23
CA LEU A 17 -12.68 -20.14 -18.55
C LEU A 17 -12.03 -19.21 -19.59
N PHE A 18 -10.76 -18.84 -19.40
CA PHE A 18 -10.01 -18.00 -20.34
C PHE A 18 -9.97 -18.57 -21.76
N LYS A 19 -9.82 -19.91 -21.90
CA LYS A 19 -9.81 -20.59 -23.20
C LYS A 19 -11.18 -20.61 -23.88
N THR A 20 -12.27 -20.55 -23.11
CA THR A 20 -13.64 -20.56 -23.68
C THR A 20 -14.06 -19.23 -24.25
N ILE A 21 -13.35 -18.12 -23.93
CA ILE A 21 -13.66 -16.78 -24.43
C ILE A 21 -12.98 -16.61 -25.78
N PRO A 22 -13.75 -16.34 -26.88
CA PRO A 22 -13.16 -16.15 -28.20
C PRO A 22 -12.21 -14.94 -28.21
N SER A 23 -11.03 -15.09 -28.81
CA SER A 23 -10.06 -14.02 -28.99
C SER A 23 -10.73 -12.79 -29.62
N GLY A 24 -10.66 -11.64 -28.94
CA GLY A 24 -11.19 -10.37 -29.42
C GLY A 24 -12.67 -10.10 -29.11
N SER A 25 -13.42 -11.04 -28.54
CA SER A 25 -14.85 -10.86 -28.27
C SER A 25 -15.15 -10.33 -26.89
N LEU A 26 -14.41 -10.05 -26.00
CA LEU A 26 -14.64 -9.41 -24.68
C LEU A 26 -13.29 -8.96 -24.08
N PRO A 27 -12.66 -7.91 -24.63
CA PRO A 27 -11.28 -7.55 -24.25
C PRO A 27 -11.13 -7.24 -22.76
N ILE A 28 -12.13 -6.59 -22.14
CA ILE A 28 -12.10 -6.28 -20.70
C ILE A 28 -12.13 -7.55 -19.84
N LEU A 29 -12.93 -8.54 -20.24
CA LEU A 29 -13.01 -9.82 -19.49
C LEU A 29 -11.71 -10.61 -19.64
N HIS A 30 -11.14 -10.64 -20.85
CA HIS A 30 -9.85 -11.26 -21.13
C HIS A 30 -8.74 -10.68 -20.25
N GLU A 31 -8.60 -9.36 -20.26
CA GLU A 31 -7.62 -8.63 -19.43
C GLU A 31 -7.85 -8.87 -17.93
N THR A 32 -9.11 -8.92 -17.49
CA THR A 32 -9.44 -9.17 -16.09
C THR A 32 -9.05 -10.57 -15.65
N LEU A 33 -9.34 -11.59 -16.47
CA LEU A 33 -8.97 -12.98 -16.19
C LEU A 33 -7.45 -13.16 -16.18
N GLU A 34 -6.76 -12.66 -17.18
CA GLU A 34 -5.29 -12.70 -17.26
C GLU A 34 -4.64 -12.10 -16.02
N ARG A 35 -5.10 -10.90 -15.61
CA ARG A 35 -4.64 -10.26 -14.38
C ARG A 35 -4.97 -11.09 -13.13
N SER A 36 -6.16 -11.72 -13.06
CA SER A 36 -6.55 -12.54 -11.92
C SER A 36 -5.68 -13.80 -11.80
N ILE A 37 -5.39 -14.47 -12.92
CA ILE A 37 -4.50 -15.63 -12.95
C ILE A 37 -3.10 -15.25 -12.48
N LYS A 38 -2.56 -14.14 -12.98
CA LYS A 38 -1.26 -13.64 -12.55
C LYS A 38 -1.21 -13.34 -11.04
N LYS A 39 -2.25 -12.71 -10.50
CA LYS A 39 -2.35 -12.36 -9.08
C LYS A 39 -2.40 -13.56 -8.13
N LEU A 40 -2.80 -14.76 -8.58
CA LEU A 40 -2.83 -15.95 -7.72
C LEU A 40 -1.46 -16.31 -7.14
N HIS A 41 -0.38 -15.93 -7.81
CA HIS A 41 0.99 -16.27 -7.43
C HIS A 41 1.78 -15.05 -6.92
N GLU A 42 1.16 -13.88 -6.86
CA GLU A 42 1.79 -12.66 -6.32
C GLU A 42 1.42 -12.48 -4.84
N PRO A 43 2.32 -11.94 -4.01
CA PRO A 43 1.98 -11.55 -2.66
C PRO A 43 0.81 -10.57 -2.63
N MET A 44 -0.09 -10.73 -1.67
CA MET A 44 -1.24 -9.85 -1.47
C MET A 44 -0.77 -8.41 -1.21
N GLN A 45 -1.37 -7.45 -1.89
CA GLN A 45 -1.07 -6.03 -1.72
C GLN A 45 -1.94 -5.46 -0.58
N LEU A 46 -1.33 -5.20 0.58
CA LEU A 46 -2.00 -4.65 1.75
C LEU A 46 -1.66 -3.16 1.92
N ALA A 47 -2.64 -2.28 1.74
CA ALA A 47 -2.45 -0.85 1.99
C ALA A 47 -2.85 -0.49 3.43
N ILE A 48 -2.03 0.34 4.09
CA ILE A 48 -2.31 0.88 5.42
C ILE A 48 -2.54 2.38 5.29
N ILE A 49 -3.75 2.81 5.65
CA ILE A 49 -4.22 4.19 5.50
C ILE A 49 -4.60 4.73 6.88
N GLY A 50 -4.31 6.00 7.13
CA GLY A 50 -4.70 6.66 8.37
C GLY A 50 -4.11 8.05 8.47
N LYS A 51 -4.55 8.80 9.48
CA LYS A 51 -4.03 10.13 9.78
C LYS A 51 -2.53 10.11 10.11
N ILE A 52 -1.88 11.28 10.05
CA ILE A 52 -0.60 11.48 10.69
C ILE A 52 -0.71 11.06 12.16
N SER A 53 0.30 10.39 12.68
CA SER A 53 0.34 9.90 14.07
C SER A 53 -0.78 8.91 14.44
N SER A 54 -1.41 8.24 13.48
CA SER A 54 -2.39 7.16 13.74
C SER A 54 -1.76 5.80 14.05
N SER A 55 -0.46 5.73 14.26
CA SER A 55 0.30 4.49 14.53
C SER A 55 0.42 3.54 13.33
N LYS A 56 0.42 4.05 12.08
CA LYS A 56 0.64 3.22 10.87
C LYS A 56 1.95 2.46 10.93
N SER A 57 3.06 3.16 11.12
CA SER A 57 4.39 2.55 11.18
C SER A 57 4.54 1.58 12.36
N THR A 58 3.89 1.87 13.49
CA THR A 58 3.83 0.95 14.64
C THR A 58 3.10 -0.34 14.28
N LEU A 59 1.99 -0.23 13.55
CA LEU A 59 1.25 -1.41 13.08
C LEU A 59 2.07 -2.22 12.08
N VAL A 60 2.76 -1.57 11.14
CA VAL A 60 3.67 -2.25 10.20
C VAL A 60 4.74 -3.02 10.95
N ASN A 61 5.44 -2.38 11.89
CA ASN A 61 6.47 -3.04 12.70
C ASN A 61 5.90 -4.23 13.49
N ALA A 62 4.70 -4.11 14.03
CA ALA A 62 4.03 -5.20 14.72
C ALA A 62 3.68 -6.38 13.79
N ILE A 63 3.22 -6.10 12.56
CA ILE A 63 2.97 -7.14 11.54
C ILE A 63 4.26 -7.86 11.16
N LEU A 64 5.36 -7.13 11.04
CA LEU A 64 6.67 -7.69 10.72
C LEU A 64 7.31 -8.46 11.89
N GLY A 65 6.79 -8.28 13.12
CA GLY A 65 7.40 -8.83 14.34
C GLY A 65 8.78 -8.24 14.65
N LYS A 66 9.05 -7.02 14.18
CA LYS A 66 10.33 -6.32 14.31
C LYS A 66 10.12 -4.89 14.77
N ASP A 67 11.05 -4.39 15.59
CA ASP A 67 11.07 -2.98 15.98
C ASP A 67 11.93 -2.16 15.01
N GLY A 68 11.45 -0.98 14.63
CA GLY A 68 12.25 0.03 13.92
C GLY A 68 12.46 -0.19 12.43
N VAL A 69 11.76 -1.13 11.78
CA VAL A 69 11.80 -1.28 10.31
C VAL A 69 11.21 -0.05 9.64
N MET A 70 10.04 0.38 10.13
CA MET A 70 9.46 1.67 9.74
C MET A 70 9.73 2.68 10.84
N ALA A 71 10.14 3.88 10.45
CA ALA A 71 10.40 4.95 11.40
C ALA A 71 9.15 5.26 12.24
N THR A 72 9.28 5.12 13.56
CA THR A 72 8.21 5.40 14.51
C THR A 72 8.54 6.67 15.28
N GLY A 73 7.84 7.78 15.00
CA GLY A 73 8.05 9.04 15.70
C GLY A 73 6.85 10.00 15.61
N GLN A 74 6.74 10.90 16.59
CA GLN A 74 5.63 11.87 16.64
C GLN A 74 5.68 12.94 15.54
N MET A 75 6.78 13.05 14.79
CA MET A 75 7.02 14.10 13.80
C MET A 75 7.35 13.62 12.39
N GLU A 76 7.40 12.32 12.17
CA GLU A 76 7.77 11.81 10.84
C GLU A 76 6.55 11.80 9.92
N VAL A 77 6.42 12.87 9.17
CA VAL A 77 5.45 12.98 8.07
C VAL A 77 6.07 12.27 6.87
N THR A 78 5.65 11.05 6.63
CA THR A 78 6.00 10.34 5.40
C THR A 78 5.40 11.13 4.23
N TYR A 79 6.24 11.61 3.32
CA TYR A 79 5.83 12.42 2.18
C TYR A 79 5.43 11.56 0.97
N ASN A 80 6.12 10.45 0.77
CA ASN A 80 5.92 9.54 -0.34
C ASN A 80 5.43 8.17 0.11
N VAL A 81 4.73 7.47 -0.77
CA VAL A 81 4.27 6.11 -0.54
C VAL A 81 5.47 5.16 -0.47
N GLY A 82 5.55 4.38 0.58
CA GLY A 82 6.49 3.28 0.74
C GLY A 82 5.84 1.94 0.37
N TRP A 83 6.55 1.12 -0.38
CA TRP A 83 6.10 -0.22 -0.75
C TRP A 83 7.12 -1.24 -0.23
N LEU A 84 6.79 -1.89 0.87
CA LEU A 84 7.65 -2.87 1.53
C LEU A 84 7.40 -4.26 0.96
N LYS A 85 8.47 -4.88 0.47
CA LYS A 85 8.47 -6.20 -0.18
C LYS A 85 9.45 -7.15 0.51
N TYR A 86 9.27 -8.45 0.29
CA TYR A 86 10.25 -9.43 0.72
C TYR A 86 11.56 -9.26 -0.03
N GLY A 87 12.67 -9.23 0.71
CA GLY A 87 14.01 -9.14 0.16
C GLY A 87 15.06 -8.91 1.24
N ALA A 88 16.33 -8.86 0.85
CA ALA A 88 17.40 -8.58 1.80
C ALA A 88 17.32 -7.11 2.27
N PRO A 89 17.34 -6.85 3.59
CA PRO A 89 17.22 -5.49 4.14
C PRO A 89 18.33 -4.53 3.68
N GLU A 90 19.49 -5.06 3.29
CA GLU A 90 20.62 -4.30 2.76
C GLU A 90 20.50 -3.98 1.26
N SER A 91 19.46 -4.47 0.59
CA SER A 91 19.23 -4.18 -0.82
C SER A 91 18.99 -2.69 -1.05
N ASP A 92 19.45 -2.20 -2.19
CA ASP A 92 19.17 -0.82 -2.58
C ASP A 92 17.66 -0.58 -2.66
N ILE A 93 17.20 0.53 -2.12
CA ILE A 93 15.81 0.99 -2.31
C ILE A 93 15.64 1.45 -3.76
N ILE A 94 14.43 1.30 -4.29
CA ILE A 94 14.10 1.68 -5.66
C ILE A 94 13.12 2.84 -5.63
N ILE A 95 13.51 3.96 -6.23
CA ILE A 95 12.70 5.18 -6.28
C ILE A 95 12.10 5.29 -7.67
N HIS A 96 10.78 5.20 -7.75
CA HIS A 96 10.02 5.35 -8.99
C HIS A 96 9.58 6.79 -9.19
N HIS A 97 9.78 7.32 -10.39
CA HIS A 97 9.52 8.71 -10.71
C HIS A 97 8.21 8.91 -11.47
N LYS A 98 7.51 10.04 -11.20
CA LYS A 98 6.22 10.38 -11.84
C LYS A 98 6.37 10.83 -13.28
N ASP A 99 7.50 11.43 -13.62
CA ASP A 99 7.78 11.98 -14.95
C ASP A 99 8.23 10.92 -15.98
N GLY A 100 8.27 9.65 -15.58
CA GLY A 100 8.71 8.54 -16.42
C GLY A 100 10.22 8.45 -16.60
N SER A 101 11.00 9.22 -15.83
CA SER A 101 12.45 9.05 -15.79
C SER A 101 12.82 7.66 -15.23
N PRO A 102 14.01 7.13 -15.57
CA PRO A 102 14.46 5.84 -15.08
C PRO A 102 14.48 5.78 -13.55
N ASP A 103 14.14 4.60 -13.00
CA ASP A 103 14.21 4.34 -11.57
C ASP A 103 15.58 4.65 -10.99
N SER A 104 15.59 5.19 -9.79
CA SER A 104 16.82 5.52 -9.06
C SER A 104 17.04 4.51 -7.95
N TYR A 105 18.27 4.01 -7.83
CA TYR A 105 18.67 3.07 -6.79
C TYR A 105 19.50 3.79 -5.74
N ARG A 106 19.19 3.58 -4.46
CA ARG A 106 19.86 4.24 -3.32
C ARG A 106 20.04 3.24 -2.19
N LYS A 107 21.00 3.51 -1.31
CA LYS A 107 21.21 2.70 -0.12
C LYS A 107 20.03 2.79 0.85
N PRO A 108 19.72 1.72 1.62
CA PRO A 108 18.60 1.71 2.56
C PRO A 108 18.65 2.88 3.57
N GLU A 109 19.84 3.30 3.98
CA GLU A 109 20.03 4.39 4.94
C GLU A 109 19.54 5.74 4.40
N GLU A 110 19.39 5.86 3.09
CA GLU A 110 18.87 7.06 2.45
C GLU A 110 17.33 7.12 2.45
N PHE A 111 16.63 6.05 2.85
CA PHE A 111 15.16 5.96 2.79
C PHE A 111 14.47 7.19 3.40
N LEU A 112 14.83 7.56 4.64
CA LEU A 112 14.28 8.73 5.33
C LEU A 112 14.49 10.02 4.54
N ARG A 113 15.57 10.10 3.79
CA ARG A 113 15.92 11.25 2.94
C ARG A 113 14.93 11.44 1.80
N TRP A 114 14.28 10.37 1.35
CA TRP A 114 13.33 10.34 0.24
C TRP A 114 11.87 10.33 0.70
N THR A 115 11.64 10.13 1.99
CA THR A 115 10.28 10.05 2.56
C THR A 115 9.95 11.22 3.47
N ILE A 116 10.93 11.95 4.01
CA ILE A 116 10.71 13.08 4.92
C ILE A 116 10.97 14.41 4.21
N GLU A 117 9.99 15.33 4.30
CA GLU A 117 10.18 16.69 3.79
C GLU A 117 11.27 17.41 4.58
N SER A 118 12.30 17.90 3.88
CA SER A 118 13.33 18.79 4.42
C SER A 118 13.50 19.97 3.48
N ASP A 119 13.90 21.11 4.05
CA ASP A 119 14.09 22.35 3.30
C ASP A 119 14.95 22.16 2.04
N GLY A 120 14.44 22.66 0.92
CA GLY A 120 15.13 22.63 -0.38
C GLY A 120 14.97 21.37 -1.22
N ARG A 121 14.25 20.32 -0.76
CA ARG A 121 14.05 19.08 -1.53
C ARG A 121 12.63 18.84 -2.05
N LYS A 122 11.76 19.77 -1.83
CA LYS A 122 10.34 19.61 -2.14
C LYS A 122 10.08 19.22 -3.60
N GLU A 123 10.78 19.84 -4.54
CA GLU A 123 10.64 19.52 -5.96
C GLU A 123 11.06 18.09 -6.28
N LEU A 124 12.18 17.64 -5.68
CA LEU A 124 12.67 16.28 -5.83
C LEU A 124 11.67 15.25 -5.29
N LEU A 125 11.16 15.50 -4.08
CA LEU A 125 10.17 14.61 -3.45
C LEU A 125 8.83 14.60 -4.18
N ASN A 126 8.43 15.71 -4.78
CA ASN A 126 7.22 15.82 -5.58
C ASN A 126 7.26 14.92 -6.83
N ASN A 127 8.45 14.67 -7.39
CA ASN A 127 8.61 13.81 -8.57
C ASN A 127 8.64 12.32 -8.22
N VAL A 128 8.72 11.95 -6.94
CA VAL A 128 8.66 10.55 -6.52
C VAL A 128 7.21 10.05 -6.61
N SER A 129 7.02 8.92 -7.29
CA SER A 129 5.75 8.20 -7.35
C SER A 129 5.56 7.34 -6.11
N TYR A 130 6.52 6.45 -5.85
CA TYR A 130 6.62 5.61 -4.68
C TYR A 130 8.04 5.07 -4.51
N ILE A 131 8.33 4.48 -3.36
CA ILE A 131 9.64 3.93 -3.03
C ILE A 131 9.47 2.47 -2.63
N GLU A 132 10.17 1.57 -3.31
CA GLU A 132 10.26 0.17 -2.89
C GLU A 132 11.37 -0.01 -1.86
N THR A 133 11.05 -0.72 -0.80
CA THR A 133 11.97 -1.11 0.26
C THR A 133 11.87 -2.60 0.53
N PHE A 134 12.87 -3.18 1.14
CA PHE A 134 12.95 -4.62 1.33
C PHE A 134 13.22 -4.97 2.79
N ASP A 135 12.61 -6.06 3.24
CA ASP A 135 12.85 -6.67 4.55
C ASP A 135 12.70 -8.20 4.44
N ASP A 136 13.43 -8.93 5.27
CA ASP A 136 13.46 -10.40 5.26
C ASP A 136 12.41 -11.07 6.17
N ALA A 137 11.45 -10.29 6.69
CA ALA A 137 10.35 -10.84 7.48
C ALA A 137 9.53 -11.84 6.64
N GLU A 138 9.35 -13.07 7.13
CA GLU A 138 8.70 -14.16 6.38
C GLU A 138 7.29 -13.82 5.90
N ILE A 139 6.54 -13.01 6.65
CA ILE A 139 5.20 -12.56 6.27
C ILE A 139 5.18 -11.82 4.92
N LEU A 140 6.27 -11.16 4.55
CA LEU A 140 6.40 -10.42 3.29
C LEU A 140 6.48 -11.33 2.05
N ARG A 141 6.65 -12.64 2.23
CA ARG A 141 6.50 -13.61 1.13
C ARG A 141 5.05 -13.76 0.68
N GLU A 142 4.13 -13.50 1.59
CA GLU A 142 2.69 -13.64 1.35
C GLU A 142 2.00 -12.29 1.15
N ILE A 143 2.51 -11.22 1.79
CA ILE A 143 1.93 -9.87 1.68
C ILE A 143 3.01 -8.84 1.38
N ASN A 144 2.73 -7.92 0.47
CA ASN A 144 3.48 -6.68 0.34
C ASN A 144 2.73 -5.57 1.09
N ILE A 145 3.43 -4.72 1.84
CA ILE A 145 2.82 -3.66 2.63
C ILE A 145 3.03 -2.31 1.94
N ILE A 146 1.93 -1.60 1.71
CA ILE A 146 1.92 -0.25 1.17
C ILE A 146 1.66 0.70 2.34
N ASP A 147 2.71 1.40 2.80
CA ASP A 147 2.59 2.46 3.80
C ASP A 147 2.34 3.80 3.11
N THR A 148 1.26 4.46 3.49
CA THR A 148 0.84 5.70 2.84
C THR A 148 1.15 6.92 3.69
N PRO A 149 1.46 8.08 3.06
CA PRO A 149 1.46 9.36 3.75
C PRO A 149 0.18 9.58 4.55
N GLY A 150 0.28 10.27 5.68
CA GLY A 150 -0.91 10.59 6.48
C GLY A 150 -1.91 11.42 5.68
N LEU A 151 -3.18 11.02 5.67
CA LEU A 151 -4.24 11.67 4.88
C LEU A 151 -4.59 13.09 5.33
N ASP A 152 -4.10 13.51 6.51
CA ASP A 152 -4.26 14.87 7.05
C ASP A 152 -3.00 15.72 6.83
N ALA A 153 -2.06 15.28 6.00
CA ALA A 153 -0.92 16.11 5.64
C ALA A 153 -1.43 17.48 5.19
N VAL A 154 -0.90 18.53 5.80
CA VAL A 154 -1.37 19.93 5.81
C VAL A 154 -1.59 20.53 4.40
N ARG A 155 -1.29 19.78 3.34
CA ARG A 155 -1.41 20.20 1.95
C ARG A 155 -2.15 19.12 1.16
N GLY A 156 -3.33 19.47 0.68
CA GLY A 156 -4.23 18.59 -0.09
C GLY A 156 -3.61 17.85 -1.29
N GLN A 157 -2.36 18.15 -1.64
CA GLN A 157 -1.62 17.53 -2.73
C GLN A 157 -1.06 16.15 -2.34
N ASP A 158 -0.69 15.95 -1.07
CA ASP A 158 -0.13 14.68 -0.59
C ASP A 158 -1.23 13.61 -0.48
N SER A 159 -2.42 14.02 -0.04
CA SER A 159 -3.60 13.16 -0.03
C SER A 159 -4.01 12.74 -1.45
N GLN A 160 -3.92 13.64 -2.42
CA GLN A 160 -4.26 13.34 -3.81
C GLN A 160 -3.24 12.38 -4.44
N ASN A 161 -1.95 12.56 -4.19
CA ASN A 161 -0.90 11.65 -4.66
C ASN A 161 -1.10 10.22 -4.13
N THR A 162 -1.44 10.10 -2.84
CA THR A 162 -1.76 8.80 -2.21
C THR A 162 -2.97 8.15 -2.87
N LEU A 163 -4.04 8.91 -3.09
CA LEU A 163 -5.25 8.41 -3.72
C LEU A 163 -4.99 7.95 -5.15
N ASP A 164 -4.25 8.72 -5.93
CA ASP A 164 -3.94 8.40 -7.32
C ASP A 164 -3.02 7.16 -7.41
N PHE A 165 -2.06 7.04 -6.50
CA PHE A 165 -1.23 5.84 -6.39
C PHE A 165 -2.09 4.60 -6.07
N LEU A 166 -2.95 4.68 -5.05
CA LEU A 166 -3.81 3.56 -4.66
C LEU A 166 -4.81 3.17 -5.77
N LYS A 167 -5.33 4.13 -6.52
CA LYS A 167 -6.17 3.86 -7.72
C LYS A 167 -5.39 3.11 -8.80
N HIS A 168 -4.11 3.42 -8.96
CA HIS A 168 -3.25 2.78 -9.94
C HIS A 168 -2.87 1.36 -9.52
N VAL A 169 -2.38 1.20 -8.29
CA VAL A 169 -1.91 -0.10 -7.75
C VAL A 169 -3.07 -1.04 -7.47
N ARG A 170 -4.23 -0.52 -7.03
CA ARG A 170 -5.41 -1.30 -6.64
C ARG A 170 -5.06 -2.40 -5.63
N PRO A 171 -4.76 -2.03 -4.37
CA PRO A 171 -4.42 -3.00 -3.35
C PRO A 171 -5.54 -4.02 -3.16
N ASP A 172 -5.16 -5.25 -2.81
CA ASP A 172 -6.09 -6.35 -2.60
C ASP A 172 -6.86 -6.21 -1.28
N ALA A 173 -6.20 -5.60 -0.26
CA ALA A 173 -6.81 -5.30 1.02
C ALA A 173 -6.34 -3.95 1.58
N VAL A 174 -7.16 -3.36 2.45
CA VAL A 174 -6.88 -2.08 3.08
C VAL A 174 -7.15 -2.13 4.58
N ILE A 175 -6.20 -1.66 5.37
CA ILE A 175 -6.40 -1.37 6.78
C ILE A 175 -6.52 0.15 6.97
N MET A 176 -7.65 0.59 7.51
CA MET A 176 -7.88 1.99 7.84
C MET A 176 -7.72 2.22 9.34
N LEU A 177 -6.71 3.01 9.72
CA LEU A 177 -6.46 3.37 11.11
C LEU A 177 -7.21 4.63 11.49
N PHE A 178 -8.03 4.49 12.50
CA PHE A 178 -8.77 5.58 13.14
C PHE A 178 -8.21 5.87 14.53
N THR A 179 -8.20 7.14 14.91
CA THR A 179 -7.97 7.60 16.29
C THR A 179 -9.32 8.01 16.88
N ASN A 180 -9.31 8.70 18.00
CA ASN A 180 -10.49 9.19 18.71
C ASN A 180 -11.45 10.10 17.90
N SER A 181 -11.05 10.53 16.71
CA SER A 181 -11.93 11.27 15.81
C SER A 181 -11.79 10.73 14.39
N VAL A 182 -12.91 10.48 13.74
CA VAL A 182 -12.94 10.22 12.30
C VAL A 182 -12.85 11.57 11.60
N ALA A 183 -11.70 11.88 11.00
CA ALA A 183 -11.55 13.12 10.26
C ALA A 183 -12.41 13.09 9.00
N GLU A 184 -12.93 14.25 8.63
CA GLU A 184 -13.71 14.47 7.43
C GLU A 184 -12.94 14.00 6.17
N ASN A 185 -11.63 14.22 6.14
CA ASN A 185 -10.74 13.76 5.07
C ASN A 185 -10.66 12.22 4.97
N THR A 186 -10.67 11.50 6.11
CA THR A 186 -10.66 10.04 6.11
C THR A 186 -11.97 9.49 5.56
N LEU A 187 -13.11 10.09 5.93
CA LEU A 187 -14.42 9.74 5.37
C LEU A 187 -14.48 10.02 3.87
N LYS A 188 -13.93 11.14 3.43
CA LYS A 188 -13.86 11.49 2.01
C LYS A 188 -13.04 10.47 1.21
N VAL A 189 -11.90 10.05 1.73
CA VAL A 189 -11.10 8.97 1.13
C VAL A 189 -11.91 7.70 0.99
N VAL A 190 -12.58 7.25 2.05
CA VAL A 190 -13.45 6.06 2.01
C VAL A 190 -14.56 6.23 0.95
N GLN A 191 -15.19 7.40 0.89
CA GLN A 191 -16.24 7.69 -0.09
C GLN A 191 -15.73 7.70 -1.53
N ASP A 192 -14.58 8.32 -1.78
CA ASP A 192 -13.98 8.41 -3.11
C ASP A 192 -13.53 7.03 -3.60
N PHE A 193 -13.01 6.20 -2.72
CA PHE A 193 -12.70 4.81 -3.03
C PHE A 193 -13.94 3.97 -3.30
N ASN A 194 -15.00 4.11 -2.50
CA ASN A 194 -16.27 3.42 -2.74
C ASN A 194 -16.90 3.81 -4.09
N ARG A 195 -16.85 5.10 -4.45
CA ARG A 195 -17.35 5.60 -5.75
C ARG A 195 -16.54 5.05 -6.92
N GLY A 196 -15.25 4.83 -6.74
CA GLY A 196 -14.36 4.24 -7.74
C GLY A 196 -14.47 2.73 -7.89
N GLY A 197 -15.32 2.06 -7.09
CA GLY A 197 -15.44 0.59 -7.09
C GLY A 197 -14.19 -0.14 -6.57
N ASN A 198 -13.26 0.57 -5.96
CA ASN A 198 -11.97 0.03 -5.51
C ASN A 198 -12.02 -0.52 -4.07
N PHE A 199 -13.02 -0.13 -3.28
CA PHE A 199 -13.29 -0.70 -1.97
C PHE A 199 -14.55 -1.56 -1.99
N ASN A 200 -14.39 -2.77 -1.48
CA ASN A 200 -15.48 -3.63 -1.10
C ASN A 200 -15.41 -3.79 0.43
N PRO A 201 -16.54 -3.83 1.16
CA PRO A 201 -16.55 -4.21 2.58
C PRO A 201 -15.81 -5.52 2.89
N LEU A 202 -15.60 -6.36 1.88
CA LEU A 202 -14.88 -7.63 2.01
C LEU A 202 -13.35 -7.47 2.05
N ASN A 203 -12.80 -6.34 1.60
CA ASN A 203 -11.36 -6.11 1.54
C ASN A 203 -10.88 -4.89 2.32
N ALA A 204 -11.72 -4.30 3.17
CA ALA A 204 -11.35 -3.14 3.98
C ALA A 204 -11.68 -3.39 5.46
N ILE A 205 -10.69 -3.17 6.34
CA ILE A 205 -10.80 -3.33 7.78
C ILE A 205 -10.56 -1.98 8.46
N GLY A 206 -11.49 -1.54 9.31
CA GLY A 206 -11.31 -0.38 10.18
C GLY A 206 -10.68 -0.79 11.52
N VAL A 207 -9.59 -0.15 11.92
CA VAL A 207 -8.90 -0.39 13.18
C VAL A 207 -8.87 0.90 14.01
N LEU A 208 -9.40 0.84 15.23
CA LEU A 208 -9.31 1.94 16.18
C LEU A 208 -8.00 1.82 16.96
N SER A 209 -7.11 2.80 16.78
CA SER A 209 -5.81 2.87 17.46
C SER A 209 -5.85 3.83 18.66
N LYS A 210 -4.84 3.74 19.54
CA LYS A 210 -4.66 4.61 20.71
C LYS A 210 -5.88 4.65 21.65
N ILE A 211 -6.49 3.49 21.86
CA ILE A 211 -7.67 3.36 22.75
C ILE A 211 -7.33 3.61 24.22
N ASP A 212 -6.08 3.44 24.61
CA ASP A 212 -5.51 3.77 25.91
C ASP A 212 -5.66 5.26 26.28
N ILE A 213 -5.68 6.14 25.29
CA ILE A 213 -5.84 7.59 25.47
C ILE A 213 -7.31 7.98 25.60
N LEU A 214 -8.26 7.13 25.20
CA LEU A 214 -9.70 7.39 25.25
C LEU A 214 -10.32 7.20 26.62
N SER A 215 -9.59 6.61 27.58
CA SER A 215 -10.07 6.24 28.91
C SER A 215 -9.70 7.23 30.01
N MET A 216 -9.23 8.45 29.68
CA MET A 216 -8.93 9.50 30.65
C MET A 216 -9.91 10.67 30.58
#